data_0ebeceb942f29a76b4a70383900a8267
#
_entry.id   0ebeceb942f29a76b4a70383900a8267
#
_cell.length_a   1.000
_cell.length_b   1.000
_cell.length_c   1.000
_cell.angle_alpha   90.00
_cell.angle_beta   90.00
_cell.angle_gamma   90.00
#
_symmetry.space_group_name_H-M   'P 1'
#
loop_
_entity.id
_entity.type
_entity.pdbx_description
1 polymer ?
#
loop_
_entity_poly.entity_id
_entity_poly.type
_entity_poly.pdbx_seq_one_letter_code
_entity_poly.pdbx_strand_id
1 'polypeptide(L)'
;MESDHRTAGIRRFACAGLAAIAVESAGYALVGPDNGVLSPALLVPGARAVALAVPSHAAPTFHGRDVFAPAAAALARGTGVAELGTPYEHAVVRRTPEPERWGDGTLQGEVIAIDHFGNAVTNLLGLRGGILEVAGVALTVARAYADVSPGELVAVTGSNGLLEIAERFAVPWRTAREERDILITS
;
A
#
# COMPACT_ATOMS: atom_id res chain seq x y z
N MET A 1 32.42 -9.56 6.95
CA MET A 1 31.88 -8.47 6.11
C MET A 1 30.36 -8.62 6.24
N GLU A 2 29.84 -7.95 7.26
CA GLU A 2 28.45 -8.08 7.74
C GLU A 2 27.53 -7.23 6.84
N SER A 3 26.55 -7.85 6.21
CA SER A 3 25.51 -7.16 5.46
C SER A 3 24.40 -6.74 6.44
N ASP A 4 24.40 -5.46 6.73
CA ASP A 4 23.39 -4.75 7.52
C ASP A 4 22.05 -4.72 6.77
N HIS A 5 21.16 -5.69 7.04
CA HIS A 5 19.79 -5.67 6.57
C HIS A 5 18.95 -4.79 7.50
N ARG A 6 18.88 -3.51 7.16
CA ARG A 6 18.05 -2.54 7.87
C ARG A 6 16.59 -2.90 7.74
N THR A 7 16.04 -3.36 8.84
CA THR A 7 14.62 -3.56 9.09
C THR A 7 13.85 -2.27 8.77
N ALA A 8 13.07 -2.28 7.71
CA ALA A 8 12.17 -1.17 7.38
C ALA A 8 10.99 -1.19 8.37
N GLY A 9 11.18 -0.54 9.51
CA GLY A 9 10.13 -0.37 10.51
C GLY A 9 8.96 0.43 9.94
N ILE A 10 7.74 -0.02 10.23
CA ILE A 10 6.52 0.75 9.96
C ILE A 10 6.62 2.08 10.72
N ARG A 11 6.92 3.16 10.02
CA ARG A 11 6.87 4.50 10.58
C ARG A 11 5.42 4.87 10.79
N ARG A 12 5.02 5.15 12.03
CA ARG A 12 3.77 5.83 12.33
C ARG A 12 3.84 7.19 11.66
N PHE A 13 2.97 7.42 10.69
CA PHE A 13 2.90 8.67 9.96
C PHE A 13 2.18 9.71 10.81
N ALA A 14 2.94 10.48 11.58
CA ALA A 14 2.48 11.80 12.02
C ALA A 14 2.54 12.71 10.79
N CYS A 15 1.45 13.39 10.44
CA CYS A 15 1.43 14.38 9.35
C CYS A 15 2.28 15.62 9.62
N ALA A 16 2.81 15.77 10.83
CA ALA A 16 3.72 16.86 11.20
C ALA A 16 5.08 16.65 10.51
N GLY A 17 5.43 17.51 9.57
CA GLY A 17 6.72 17.55 8.89
C GLY A 17 6.77 16.88 7.51
N LEU A 18 5.66 16.35 6.98
CA LEU A 18 5.58 15.89 5.59
C LEU A 18 5.25 17.05 4.66
N ALA A 19 5.89 17.10 3.50
CA ALA A 19 5.54 18.07 2.47
C ALA A 19 4.08 17.89 2.03
N ALA A 20 3.41 19.00 1.73
CA ALA A 20 2.13 19.00 1.04
C ALA A 20 2.41 19.07 -0.46
N ILE A 21 1.84 18.20 -1.26
CA ILE A 21 2.10 18.14 -2.70
C ILE A 21 0.82 18.13 -3.52
N ALA A 22 0.90 18.67 -4.74
CA ALA A 22 -0.07 18.42 -5.80
C ALA A 22 0.61 17.67 -6.94
N VAL A 23 -0.11 16.72 -7.52
CA VAL A 23 0.38 15.84 -8.60
C VAL A 23 -0.56 15.94 -9.79
N GLU A 24 0.02 16.16 -10.97
CA GLU A 24 -0.66 16.02 -12.25
C GLU A 24 -0.27 14.68 -12.86
N SER A 25 -1.25 13.86 -13.22
CA SER A 25 -1.02 12.51 -13.73
C SER A 25 -2.19 12.05 -14.58
N ALA A 26 -1.94 11.62 -15.82
CA ALA A 26 -2.92 11.03 -16.73
C ALA A 26 -4.22 11.87 -16.88
N GLY A 27 -4.11 13.21 -16.88
CA GLY A 27 -5.26 14.12 -16.98
C GLY A 27 -6.01 14.36 -15.65
N TYR A 28 -5.52 13.81 -14.55
CA TYR A 28 -6.04 14.06 -13.21
C TYR A 28 -5.09 14.97 -12.42
N ALA A 29 -5.67 15.75 -11.51
CA ALA A 29 -4.93 16.51 -10.51
C ALA A 29 -5.29 16.01 -9.12
N LEU A 30 -4.27 15.66 -8.33
CA LEU A 30 -4.43 15.12 -6.98
C LEU A 30 -3.66 16.00 -5.98
N VAL A 31 -4.18 16.12 -4.77
CA VAL A 31 -3.50 16.82 -3.69
C VAL A 31 -3.45 15.95 -2.43
N GLY A 32 -2.35 16.02 -1.69
CA GLY A 32 -2.19 15.22 -0.49
C GLY A 32 -0.84 15.38 0.18
N PRO A 33 -0.62 14.65 1.28
CA PRO A 33 0.68 14.59 1.94
C PRO A 33 1.67 13.74 1.14
N ASP A 34 2.94 14.13 1.18
CA ASP A 34 4.04 13.33 0.62
C ASP A 34 4.43 12.17 1.54
N ASN A 35 3.54 11.20 1.68
CA ASN A 35 3.71 10.01 2.52
C ASN A 35 3.67 8.69 1.73
N GLY A 36 3.65 8.79 0.40
CA GLY A 36 3.55 7.66 -0.51
C GLY A 36 2.12 7.29 -0.92
N VAL A 37 1.08 7.93 -0.39
CA VAL A 37 -0.32 7.67 -0.80
C VAL A 37 -0.58 8.03 -2.27
N LEU A 38 0.17 9.00 -2.81
CA LEU A 38 0.08 9.42 -4.21
C LEU A 38 1.01 8.65 -5.15
N SER A 39 1.69 7.60 -4.66
CA SER A 39 2.60 6.79 -5.48
C SER A 39 1.97 6.24 -6.77
N PRO A 40 0.72 5.74 -6.79
CA PRO A 40 0.12 5.26 -8.03
C PRO A 40 0.06 6.34 -9.12
N ALA A 41 -0.20 7.58 -8.74
CA ALA A 41 -0.21 8.70 -9.67
C ALA A 41 1.21 9.12 -10.10
N LEU A 42 2.16 9.14 -9.15
CA LEU A 42 3.55 9.50 -9.41
C LEU A 42 4.29 8.49 -10.30
N LEU A 43 3.84 7.22 -10.31
CA LEU A 43 4.42 6.15 -11.13
C LEU A 43 3.96 6.20 -12.60
N VAL A 44 2.96 6.99 -12.93
CA VAL A 44 2.50 7.14 -14.31
C VAL A 44 3.54 7.94 -15.11
N PRO A 45 3.96 7.48 -16.29
CA PRO A 45 4.88 8.24 -17.14
C PRO A 45 4.38 9.65 -17.43
N GLY A 46 5.24 10.65 -17.22
CA GLY A 46 4.90 12.06 -17.42
C GLY A 46 4.20 12.73 -16.24
N ALA A 47 4.00 12.03 -15.12
CA ALA A 47 3.49 12.66 -13.89
C ALA A 47 4.43 13.79 -13.41
N ARG A 48 3.83 14.85 -12.89
CA ARG A 48 4.53 16.02 -12.34
C ARG A 48 4.02 16.32 -10.95
N ALA A 49 4.93 16.68 -10.04
CA ALA A 49 4.58 17.08 -8.69
C ALA A 49 5.08 18.49 -8.39
N VAL A 50 4.31 19.23 -7.59
CA VAL A 50 4.72 20.49 -7.01
C VAL A 50 4.55 20.46 -5.50
N ALA A 51 5.47 21.13 -4.78
CA ALA A 51 5.32 21.37 -3.36
C ALA A 51 4.36 22.54 -3.14
N LEU A 52 3.30 22.30 -2.38
CA LEU A 52 2.34 23.33 -2.00
C LEU A 52 2.90 24.20 -0.87
N ALA A 53 2.70 25.51 -0.96
CA ALA A 53 2.98 26.39 0.16
C ALA A 53 2.02 26.11 1.32
N VAL A 54 2.55 25.92 2.52
CA VAL A 54 1.76 25.81 3.74
C VAL A 54 1.55 27.20 4.31
N PRO A 55 0.32 27.74 4.35
CA PRO A 55 0.06 29.07 4.91
C PRO A 55 0.47 29.15 6.39
N SER A 56 0.96 30.29 6.83
CA SER A 56 1.41 30.49 8.23
C SER A 56 0.30 30.30 9.28
N HIS A 57 -0.96 30.43 8.87
CA HIS A 57 -2.13 30.20 9.73
C HIS A 57 -2.62 28.74 9.71
N ALA A 58 -2.04 27.87 8.87
CA ALA A 58 -2.46 26.48 8.79
C ALA A 58 -2.12 25.76 10.10
N ALA A 59 -3.14 25.10 10.68
CA ALA A 59 -2.93 24.30 11.87
C ALA A 59 -2.18 23.01 11.51
N PRO A 60 -1.15 22.60 12.29
CA PRO A 60 -0.33 21.41 11.96
C PRO A 60 -1.11 20.11 11.80
N THR A 61 -2.27 20.00 12.44
CA THR A 61 -3.14 18.81 12.40
C THR A 61 -4.30 18.95 11.43
N PHE A 62 -4.48 20.09 10.76
CA PHE A 62 -5.62 20.37 9.87
C PHE A 62 -5.20 20.73 8.44
N HIS A 63 -4.09 20.18 7.94
CA HIS A 63 -3.64 20.41 6.56
C HIS A 63 -4.73 20.02 5.53
N GLY A 64 -5.60 19.08 5.84
CA GLY A 64 -6.76 18.75 4.99
C GLY A 64 -7.62 19.98 4.69
N ARG A 65 -7.97 20.74 5.73
CA ARG A 65 -8.77 21.97 5.65
C ARG A 65 -7.98 23.18 5.13
N ASP A 66 -6.76 23.35 5.64
CA ASP A 66 -6.04 24.61 5.49
C ASP A 66 -5.10 24.64 4.28
N VAL A 67 -4.75 23.46 3.72
CA VAL A 67 -3.83 23.32 2.59
C VAL A 67 -4.48 22.56 1.43
N PHE A 68 -4.94 21.32 1.68
CA PHE A 68 -5.38 20.46 0.57
C PHE A 68 -6.73 20.88 0.00
N ALA A 69 -7.71 21.26 0.82
CA ALA A 69 -9.01 21.71 0.32
C ALA A 69 -8.92 23.01 -0.49
N PRO A 70 -8.18 24.06 -0.06
CA PRO A 70 -7.96 25.23 -0.89
C PRO A 70 -7.26 24.95 -2.22
N ALA A 71 -6.23 24.08 -2.22
CA ALA A 71 -5.52 23.68 -3.43
C ALA A 71 -6.46 22.91 -4.39
N ALA A 72 -7.23 21.93 -3.88
CA ALA A 72 -8.21 21.21 -4.67
C ALA A 72 -9.29 22.13 -5.26
N ALA A 73 -9.75 23.12 -4.49
CA ALA A 73 -10.71 24.11 -4.97
C ALA A 73 -10.12 25.02 -6.08
N ALA A 74 -8.84 25.35 -6.01
CA ALA A 74 -8.16 26.10 -7.08
C ALA A 74 -8.06 25.27 -8.37
N LEU A 75 -7.67 23.99 -8.26
CA LEU A 75 -7.65 23.05 -9.38
C LEU A 75 -9.04 22.89 -10.03
N ALA A 76 -10.08 22.75 -9.21
CA ALA A 76 -11.46 22.64 -9.70
C ALA A 76 -11.94 23.91 -10.44
N ARG A 77 -11.34 25.07 -10.16
CA ARG A 77 -11.61 26.33 -10.90
C ARG A 77 -10.74 26.50 -12.15
N GLY A 78 -9.87 25.52 -12.45
CA GLY A 78 -9.04 25.54 -13.66
C GLY A 78 -7.61 26.05 -13.45
N THR A 79 -7.17 26.30 -12.21
CA THR A 79 -5.75 26.59 -11.93
C THR A 79 -4.92 25.36 -12.26
N GLY A 80 -3.82 25.51 -12.99
CA GLY A 80 -2.92 24.41 -13.30
C GLY A 80 -2.12 23.95 -12.08
N VAL A 81 -1.76 22.66 -12.02
CA VAL A 81 -0.93 22.12 -10.91
C VAL A 81 0.38 22.90 -10.77
N ALA A 82 1.01 23.25 -11.89
CA ALA A 82 2.27 24.01 -11.90
C ALA A 82 2.17 25.43 -11.27
N GLU A 83 0.96 25.98 -11.20
CA GLU A 83 0.73 27.31 -10.62
C GLU A 83 0.54 27.26 -9.10
N LEU A 84 0.31 26.08 -8.53
CA LEU A 84 0.03 25.91 -7.10
C LEU A 84 1.28 25.87 -6.22
N GLY A 85 2.46 25.68 -6.82
CA GLY A 85 3.67 25.54 -6.02
C GLY A 85 4.95 25.43 -6.86
N THR A 86 6.02 25.03 -6.21
CA THR A 86 7.32 24.82 -6.87
C THR A 86 7.51 23.37 -7.31
N PRO A 87 8.20 23.09 -8.42
CA PRO A 87 8.50 21.73 -8.85
C PRO A 87 9.10 20.90 -7.71
N TYR A 88 8.61 19.65 -7.56
CA TYR A 88 8.99 18.78 -6.47
C TYR A 88 9.42 17.42 -7.00
N GLU A 89 10.74 17.16 -7.04
CA GLU A 89 11.35 15.99 -7.68
C GLU A 89 11.57 14.82 -6.72
N HIS A 90 11.47 15.06 -5.40
CA HIS A 90 11.81 14.08 -4.37
C HIS A 90 10.59 13.50 -3.67
N ALA A 91 9.45 13.44 -4.38
CA ALA A 91 8.23 12.87 -3.83
C ALA A 91 8.43 11.40 -3.41
N VAL A 92 7.86 11.05 -2.28
CA VAL A 92 7.91 9.67 -1.75
C VAL A 92 7.13 8.75 -2.67
N VAL A 93 7.84 7.88 -3.38
CA VAL A 93 7.24 6.83 -4.21
C VAL A 93 7.37 5.49 -3.50
N ARG A 94 6.23 4.86 -3.25
CA ARG A 94 6.14 3.50 -2.74
C ARG A 94 5.65 2.59 -3.86
N ARG A 95 6.36 1.52 -4.11
CA ARG A 95 5.93 0.46 -5.04
C ARG A 95 5.45 -0.72 -4.20
N THR A 96 4.31 -1.29 -4.57
CA THR A 96 3.99 -2.64 -4.13
C THR A 96 4.95 -3.57 -4.86
N PRO A 97 5.67 -4.45 -4.16
CA PRO A 97 6.52 -5.43 -4.82
C PRO A 97 5.70 -6.26 -5.79
N GLU A 98 6.27 -6.57 -6.95
CA GLU A 98 5.63 -7.45 -7.91
C GLU A 98 5.94 -8.91 -7.52
N PRO A 99 4.96 -9.83 -7.65
CA PRO A 99 5.23 -11.25 -7.45
C PRO A 99 6.27 -11.76 -8.44
N GLU A 100 7.17 -12.60 -7.96
CA GLU A 100 8.14 -13.28 -8.82
C GLU A 100 7.57 -14.60 -9.33
N ARG A 101 7.73 -14.87 -10.63
CA ARG A 101 7.37 -16.16 -11.23
C ARG A 101 8.63 -16.97 -11.51
N TRP A 102 8.67 -18.19 -10.98
CA TRP A 102 9.76 -19.13 -11.23
C TRP A 102 9.46 -20.01 -12.44
N GLY A 103 10.52 -20.64 -12.99
CA GLY A 103 10.41 -21.43 -14.23
C GLY A 103 9.56 -22.70 -14.12
N ASP A 104 9.28 -23.17 -12.91
CA ASP A 104 8.40 -24.31 -12.62
C ASP A 104 6.91 -23.91 -12.48
N GLY A 105 6.59 -22.62 -12.66
CA GLY A 105 5.25 -22.09 -12.52
C GLY A 105 4.93 -21.53 -11.13
N THR A 106 5.80 -21.74 -10.15
CA THR A 106 5.65 -21.19 -8.79
C THR A 106 5.63 -19.67 -8.83
N LEU A 107 4.72 -19.07 -8.05
CA LEU A 107 4.66 -17.64 -7.79
C LEU A 107 5.13 -17.38 -6.36
N GLN A 108 6.13 -16.54 -6.21
CA GLN A 108 6.56 -16.04 -4.91
C GLN A 108 5.99 -14.64 -4.71
N GLY A 109 5.38 -14.41 -3.56
CA GLY A 109 4.88 -13.10 -3.14
C GLY A 109 5.24 -12.78 -1.72
N GLU A 110 4.78 -11.63 -1.26
CA GLU A 110 5.02 -11.18 0.11
C GLU A 110 3.75 -10.55 0.72
N VAL A 111 3.71 -10.47 2.05
CA VAL A 111 2.69 -9.75 2.79
C VAL A 111 2.93 -8.25 2.65
N ILE A 112 1.96 -7.54 2.05
CA ILE A 112 2.03 -6.10 1.82
C ILE A 112 1.28 -5.30 2.88
N ALA A 113 0.31 -5.91 3.56
CA ALA A 113 -0.45 -5.26 4.63
C ALA A 113 -1.03 -6.30 5.60
N ILE A 114 -1.27 -5.85 6.83
CA ILE A 114 -2.16 -6.53 7.78
C ILE A 114 -3.38 -5.65 7.94
N ASP A 115 -4.56 -6.19 7.70
CA ASP A 115 -5.81 -5.45 7.84
C ASP A 115 -6.20 -5.28 9.33
N HIS A 116 -7.31 -4.60 9.60
CA HIS A 116 -7.76 -4.34 10.97
C HIS A 116 -8.34 -5.59 11.67
N PHE A 117 -8.69 -6.62 10.91
CA PHE A 117 -9.09 -7.93 11.44
C PHE A 117 -7.89 -8.83 11.75
N GLY A 118 -6.69 -8.46 11.27
CA GLY A 118 -5.46 -9.21 11.43
C GLY A 118 -5.15 -10.13 10.24
N ASN A 119 -5.90 -10.06 9.15
CA ASN A 119 -5.60 -10.85 7.96
C ASN A 119 -4.34 -10.31 7.27
N ALA A 120 -3.51 -11.22 6.78
CA ALA A 120 -2.33 -10.88 6.00
C ALA A 120 -2.70 -10.75 4.51
N VAL A 121 -2.71 -9.52 4.00
CA VAL A 121 -2.95 -9.22 2.58
C VAL A 121 -1.64 -9.35 1.83
N THR A 122 -1.64 -10.14 0.75
CA THR A 122 -0.45 -10.39 -0.07
C THR A 122 -0.45 -9.55 -1.35
N ASN A 123 0.69 -9.51 -2.07
CA ASN A 123 0.77 -8.95 -3.42
C ASN A 123 0.37 -9.96 -4.52
N LEU A 124 -0.10 -11.16 -4.15
CA LEU A 124 -0.51 -12.20 -5.06
C LEU A 124 -1.95 -11.99 -5.51
N LEU A 125 -2.21 -12.09 -6.82
CA LEU A 125 -3.57 -12.08 -7.34
C LEU A 125 -4.30 -13.35 -6.91
N GLY A 126 -5.56 -13.21 -6.53
CA GLY A 126 -6.39 -14.31 -6.11
C GLY A 126 -6.54 -15.37 -7.18
N LEU A 127 -6.22 -16.61 -6.82
CA LEU A 127 -6.42 -17.80 -7.66
C LEU A 127 -7.72 -18.49 -7.24
N ARG A 128 -8.38 -19.12 -8.19
CA ARG A 128 -9.54 -19.97 -7.91
C ARG A 128 -9.09 -21.40 -7.66
N GLY A 129 -8.33 -21.61 -6.59
CA GLY A 129 -7.74 -22.90 -6.25
C GLY A 129 -6.20 -22.86 -6.27
N GLY A 130 -5.58 -23.96 -5.88
CA GLY A 130 -4.14 -24.08 -5.71
C GLY A 130 -3.74 -24.26 -4.25
N ILE A 131 -2.47 -24.50 -4.04
CA ILE A 131 -1.85 -24.62 -2.72
C ILE A 131 -0.97 -23.39 -2.49
N LEU A 132 -1.22 -22.70 -1.40
CA LEU A 132 -0.38 -21.63 -0.91
C LEU A 132 0.52 -22.18 0.18
N GLU A 133 1.82 -21.98 0.08
CA GLU A 133 2.75 -22.30 1.16
C GLU A 133 3.17 -21.01 1.86
N VAL A 134 2.99 -21.00 3.18
CA VAL A 134 3.33 -19.85 4.04
C VAL A 134 4.10 -20.40 5.24
N ALA A 135 5.34 -19.95 5.41
CA ALA A 135 6.18 -20.40 6.54
C ALA A 135 6.26 -21.94 6.68
N GLY A 136 6.30 -22.66 5.56
CA GLY A 136 6.31 -24.13 5.56
C GLY A 136 4.96 -24.80 5.82
N VAL A 137 3.87 -24.03 5.90
CA VAL A 137 2.50 -24.54 6.07
C VAL A 137 1.74 -24.44 4.74
N ALA A 138 1.27 -25.58 4.23
CA ALA A 138 0.47 -25.64 3.03
C ALA A 138 -1.00 -25.29 3.33
N LEU A 139 -1.55 -24.31 2.65
CA LEU A 139 -2.94 -23.87 2.76
C LEU A 139 -3.64 -24.04 1.43
N THR A 140 -4.87 -24.56 1.45
CA THR A 140 -5.74 -24.55 0.28
C THR A 140 -6.39 -23.18 0.13
N VAL A 141 -6.43 -22.67 -1.11
CA VAL A 141 -7.19 -21.46 -1.41
C VAL A 141 -8.69 -21.80 -1.41
N ALA A 142 -9.38 -21.29 -0.40
CA ALA A 142 -10.81 -21.49 -0.17
C ALA A 142 -11.66 -20.40 -0.84
N ARG A 143 -12.97 -20.61 -0.94
CA ARG A 143 -13.91 -19.61 -1.45
C ARG A 143 -14.33 -18.60 -0.39
N ALA A 144 -14.35 -19.05 0.87
CA ALA A 144 -14.76 -18.23 2.01
C ALA A 144 -14.04 -18.68 3.30
N TYR A 145 -13.97 -17.79 4.26
CA TYR A 145 -13.42 -18.08 5.60
C TYR A 145 -14.15 -19.23 6.31
N ALA A 146 -15.43 -19.44 5.96
CA ALA A 146 -16.26 -20.49 6.56
C ALA A 146 -15.95 -21.91 6.06
N ASP A 147 -15.11 -22.05 5.04
CA ASP A 147 -14.78 -23.34 4.42
C ASP A 147 -13.77 -24.16 5.24
N VAL A 148 -13.20 -23.58 6.31
CA VAL A 148 -12.30 -24.23 7.24
C VAL A 148 -12.88 -24.25 8.65
N SER A 149 -12.32 -25.05 9.60
CA SER A 149 -12.77 -25.08 10.99
C SER A 149 -12.30 -23.85 11.77
N PRO A 150 -12.98 -23.48 12.88
CA PRO A 150 -12.49 -22.42 13.77
C PRO A 150 -11.07 -22.70 14.26
N GLY A 151 -10.19 -21.68 14.17
CA GLY A 151 -8.79 -21.78 14.55
C GLY A 151 -7.87 -22.29 13.43
N GLU A 152 -8.42 -22.67 12.28
CA GLU A 152 -7.61 -23.06 11.12
C GLU A 152 -7.26 -21.86 10.24
N LEU A 153 -6.06 -21.94 9.65
CA LEU A 153 -5.59 -20.99 8.65
C LEU A 153 -6.32 -21.23 7.32
N VAL A 154 -6.64 -20.16 6.65
CA VAL A 154 -7.30 -20.17 5.35
C VAL A 154 -6.72 -19.10 4.44
N ALA A 155 -6.53 -19.42 3.17
CA ALA A 155 -6.25 -18.45 2.13
C ALA A 155 -7.52 -18.19 1.33
N VAL A 156 -7.89 -16.93 1.13
CA VAL A 156 -9.07 -16.52 0.35
C VAL A 156 -8.71 -15.37 -0.58
N THR A 157 -9.49 -15.19 -1.65
CA THR A 157 -9.38 -14.00 -2.48
C THR A 157 -10.23 -12.89 -1.86
N GLY A 158 -9.57 -11.80 -1.43
CA GLY A 158 -10.23 -10.62 -0.88
C GLY A 158 -10.99 -9.82 -1.94
N SER A 159 -11.75 -8.83 -1.49
CA SER A 159 -12.54 -7.95 -2.37
C SER A 159 -11.70 -7.09 -3.31
N ASN A 160 -10.43 -6.86 -2.97
CA ASN A 160 -9.44 -6.17 -3.77
C ASN A 160 -8.79 -7.06 -4.86
N GLY A 161 -9.16 -8.35 -4.91
CA GLY A 161 -8.62 -9.33 -5.85
C GLY A 161 -7.28 -9.94 -5.44
N LEU A 162 -6.74 -9.59 -4.27
CA LEU A 162 -5.51 -10.16 -3.74
C LEU A 162 -5.79 -11.35 -2.83
N LEU A 163 -4.82 -12.25 -2.69
CA LEU A 163 -4.89 -13.33 -1.70
C LEU A 163 -4.69 -12.75 -0.31
N GLU A 164 -5.56 -13.18 0.60
CA GLU A 164 -5.53 -12.87 2.02
C GLU A 164 -5.39 -14.18 2.81
N ILE A 165 -4.53 -14.16 3.82
CA ILE A 165 -4.33 -15.27 4.75
C ILE A 165 -4.94 -14.87 6.07
N ALA A 166 -5.84 -15.68 6.57
CA ALA A 166 -6.58 -15.44 7.79
C ALA A 166 -6.61 -16.69 8.66
N GLU A 167 -6.89 -16.51 9.94
CA GLU A 167 -7.29 -17.59 10.84
C GLU A 167 -8.77 -17.44 11.15
N ARG A 168 -9.57 -18.48 10.95
CA ARG A 168 -10.99 -18.42 11.21
C ARG A 168 -11.29 -18.21 12.70
N PHE A 169 -11.86 -17.02 13.05
CA PHE A 169 -12.23 -16.61 14.42
C PHE A 169 -11.10 -16.36 15.41
N ALA A 170 -9.86 -16.19 14.96
CA ALA A 170 -8.78 -15.81 15.86
C ALA A 170 -8.61 -14.30 16.00
N VAL A 171 -8.00 -13.95 17.12
CA VAL A 171 -7.51 -12.60 17.41
C VAL A 171 -6.25 -12.32 16.59
N PRO A 172 -6.00 -11.08 16.17
CA PRO A 172 -5.06 -10.71 15.08
C PRO A 172 -3.68 -11.37 15.14
N TRP A 173 -3.18 -11.74 13.97
CA TRP A 173 -1.81 -12.17 13.70
C TRP A 173 -0.79 -11.20 14.28
N ARG A 174 -0.33 -11.48 15.48
CA ARG A 174 0.78 -10.73 16.10
C ARG A 174 2.16 -11.20 15.60
N THR A 175 2.22 -12.38 15.01
CA THR A 175 3.48 -13.10 14.70
C THR A 175 3.91 -13.03 13.24
N ALA A 176 3.01 -12.79 12.29
CA ALA A 176 3.34 -12.75 10.84
C ALA A 176 4.16 -11.52 10.39
N ARG A 177 4.61 -10.68 11.32
CA ARG A 177 5.47 -9.52 11.01
C ARG A 177 6.90 -9.87 10.63
N GLU A 178 7.32 -11.11 10.84
CA GLU A 178 8.74 -11.49 10.66
C GLU A 178 9.02 -12.37 9.44
N GLU A 179 7.99 -13.02 8.85
CA GLU A 179 8.17 -13.86 7.67
C GLU A 179 7.49 -13.22 6.45
N ARG A 180 8.31 -12.72 5.52
CA ARG A 180 7.85 -11.98 4.32
C ARG A 180 7.61 -12.85 3.11
N ASP A 181 8.13 -14.07 3.11
CA ASP A 181 8.13 -14.93 1.93
C ASP A 181 6.93 -15.86 1.90
N ILE A 182 6.12 -15.73 0.88
CA ILE A 182 4.96 -16.58 0.61
C ILE A 182 5.15 -17.23 -0.75
N LEU A 183 5.14 -18.57 -0.78
CA LEU A 183 5.26 -19.34 -2.00
C LEU A 183 3.89 -19.91 -2.40
N ILE A 184 3.53 -19.79 -3.67
CA ILE A 184 2.41 -20.51 -4.28
C ILE A 184 2.95 -21.51 -5.27
N THR A 185 2.63 -22.78 -5.06
CA THR A 185 2.84 -23.85 -6.04
C THR A 185 1.52 -24.22 -6.69
N SER A 186 1.54 -24.29 -8.02
CA SER A 186 0.38 -24.69 -8.83
C SER A 186 0.23 -26.22 -8.90
#